data_84cbc53a56f5f9f8ae65f570106b060d
#
_entry.id   84cbc53a56f5f9f8ae65f570106b060d
#
_cell.length_a   1.000
_cell.length_b   1.000
_cell.length_c   1.000
_cell.angle_alpha   90.00
_cell.angle_beta   90.00
_cell.angle_gamma   90.00
#
_symmetry.space_group_name_H-M   'P 1'
#
loop_
_entity.id
_entity.type
_entity.pdbx_description
1 polymer ?
#
loop_
_entity_poly.entity_id
_entity_poly.type
_entity_poly.pdbx_seq_one_letter_code
_entity_poly.pdbx_strand_id
1 'polypeptide(L)'
;HKGYVWSFMIPPWKAYDPDPANGAESVSVDVKLSWTPGFGAKLHTMYLGENFDAVSSAVTGIALGAASYTPGPLKFAKTYYWRVDEFDGAATHKGDVWSFTTLGAVGNPKPADGAADVKQTPVLTWTAGAYAASHEVYLGTNADAVRNATRTSPEFKATKSRGDESYAPAKLAWTTTYYWRIDEVNNVNPDSPWVGKVWSFTTADFA
;
A
#
# COMPACT_ATOMS: atom_id res chain seq x y z
N HIS A 1 22.41 8.16 44.23
CA HIS A 1 21.34 7.57 43.45
C HIS A 1 21.20 8.34 42.17
N LYS A 2 21.34 7.69 41.00
CA LYS A 2 20.97 8.29 39.72
C LYS A 2 19.44 8.28 39.61
N GLY A 3 18.82 9.44 39.39
CA GLY A 3 17.41 9.57 39.13
C GLY A 3 17.03 9.01 37.77
N TYR A 4 15.77 8.64 37.56
CA TYR A 4 15.22 8.25 36.27
C TYR A 4 15.09 9.48 35.36
N VAL A 5 15.38 9.28 34.06
CA VAL A 5 15.08 10.29 33.04
C VAL A 5 13.60 10.21 32.71
N TRP A 6 12.90 11.31 32.88
CA TRP A 6 11.50 11.45 32.54
C TRP A 6 11.40 12.08 31.15
N SER A 7 10.57 11.53 30.29
CA SER A 7 10.20 12.12 29.00
C SER A 7 8.71 12.45 28.98
N PHE A 8 8.37 13.52 28.32
CA PHE A 8 6.97 13.87 28.03
C PHE A 8 6.84 14.26 26.58
N MET A 9 5.65 14.04 26.02
CA MET A 9 5.29 14.46 24.67
C MET A 9 4.17 15.49 24.78
N ILE A 10 4.30 16.58 24.00
CA ILE A 10 3.20 17.53 23.81
C ILE A 10 2.32 16.95 22.71
N PRO A 11 1.03 16.68 22.97
CA PRO A 11 0.15 16.17 21.93
C PRO A 11 0.08 17.14 20.74
N PRO A 12 0.10 16.64 19.50
CA PRO A 12 -0.09 17.48 18.32
C PRO A 12 -1.53 18.02 18.27
N TRP A 13 -1.75 19.10 17.52
CA TRP A 13 -3.10 19.62 17.26
C TRP A 13 -3.91 18.78 16.27
N LYS A 14 -3.24 17.94 15.49
CA LYS A 14 -3.83 17.03 14.47
C LYS A 14 -3.97 15.63 15.02
N ALA A 15 -4.82 14.82 14.42
CA ALA A 15 -4.96 13.40 14.71
C ALA A 15 -3.62 12.67 14.53
N TYR A 16 -3.34 11.67 15.39
CA TYR A 16 -2.11 10.89 15.39
C TYR A 16 -2.37 9.44 15.84
N ASP A 17 -1.35 8.59 15.81
CA ASP A 17 -1.42 7.15 16.13
C ASP A 17 -2.62 6.45 15.46
N PRO A 18 -2.63 6.38 14.11
CA PRO A 18 -3.71 5.73 13.39
C PRO A 18 -3.72 4.21 13.62
N ASP A 19 -4.91 3.64 13.72
CA ASP A 19 -5.14 2.21 13.65
C ASP A 19 -6.18 1.91 12.54
N PRO A 20 -5.81 1.18 11.47
CA PRO A 20 -4.51 0.55 11.21
C PRO A 20 -3.35 1.54 11.16
N ALA A 21 -2.16 1.07 11.58
CA ALA A 21 -0.94 1.87 11.48
C ALA A 21 -0.68 2.34 10.04
N ASN A 22 -0.08 3.52 9.88
CA ASN A 22 0.23 4.03 8.55
C ASN A 22 1.14 3.05 7.78
N GLY A 23 0.70 2.67 6.57
CA GLY A 23 1.37 1.67 5.72
C GLY A 23 1.06 0.21 6.10
N ALA A 24 0.11 -0.05 7.00
CA ALA A 24 -0.27 -1.42 7.36
C ALA A 24 -0.72 -2.23 6.15
N GLU A 25 -0.29 -3.48 6.10
CA GLU A 25 -0.66 -4.44 5.05
C GLU A 25 -1.54 -5.55 5.62
N SER A 26 -2.26 -6.26 4.74
CA SER A 26 -3.13 -7.38 5.09
C SER A 26 -4.24 -7.03 6.10
N VAL A 27 -4.75 -5.82 6.02
CA VAL A 27 -5.84 -5.32 6.87
C VAL A 27 -7.17 -5.97 6.46
N SER A 28 -8.03 -6.31 7.44
CA SER A 28 -9.37 -6.84 7.15
C SER A 28 -10.20 -5.87 6.31
N VAL A 29 -11.00 -6.40 5.40
CA VAL A 29 -11.97 -5.59 4.64
C VAL A 29 -13.09 -4.99 5.52
N ASP A 30 -13.33 -5.57 6.69
CA ASP A 30 -14.29 -5.08 7.71
C ASP A 30 -13.60 -4.26 8.81
N VAL A 31 -12.51 -3.55 8.45
CA VAL A 31 -11.70 -2.78 9.37
C VAL A 31 -12.50 -1.66 10.05
N LYS A 32 -12.23 -1.43 11.32
CA LYS A 32 -12.58 -0.20 12.03
C LYS A 32 -11.34 0.70 12.06
N LEU A 33 -11.45 1.89 11.53
CA LEU A 33 -10.41 2.93 11.60
C LEU A 33 -10.53 3.67 12.93
N SER A 34 -9.41 3.91 13.59
CA SER A 34 -9.37 4.73 14.80
C SER A 34 -8.07 5.53 14.87
N TRP A 35 -8.04 6.54 15.71
CA TRP A 35 -6.89 7.45 15.88
C TRP A 35 -6.90 8.07 17.27
N THR A 36 -5.80 8.62 17.68
CA THR A 36 -5.73 9.49 18.84
C THR A 36 -6.06 10.92 18.42
N PRO A 37 -7.07 11.55 19.04
CA PRO A 37 -7.42 12.94 18.77
C PRO A 37 -6.28 13.92 19.03
N GLY A 38 -6.18 14.96 18.22
CA GLY A 38 -5.32 16.09 18.47
C GLY A 38 -5.72 16.86 19.76
N PHE A 39 -4.80 17.66 20.26
CA PHE A 39 -5.04 18.45 21.48
C PHE A 39 -6.27 19.35 21.32
N GLY A 40 -7.21 19.24 22.26
CA GLY A 40 -8.43 20.06 22.27
C GLY A 40 -9.47 19.73 21.21
N ALA A 41 -9.28 18.67 20.42
CA ALA A 41 -10.23 18.26 19.39
C ALA A 41 -11.63 17.99 19.96
N LYS A 42 -12.65 18.52 19.31
CA LYS A 42 -14.08 18.37 19.65
C LYS A 42 -14.87 17.66 18.58
N LEU A 43 -14.47 17.81 17.31
CA LEU A 43 -15.08 17.17 16.16
C LEU A 43 -13.97 16.72 15.20
N HIS A 44 -14.28 15.69 14.44
CA HIS A 44 -13.37 15.07 13.48
C HIS A 44 -14.02 15.12 12.09
N THR A 45 -13.25 15.43 11.06
CA THR A 45 -13.71 15.28 9.66
C THR A 45 -12.83 14.25 8.99
N MET A 46 -13.43 13.13 8.60
CA MET A 46 -12.72 12.02 8.00
C MET A 46 -12.87 12.01 6.49
N TYR A 47 -11.80 11.64 5.81
CA TYR A 47 -11.69 11.44 4.37
C TYR A 47 -11.11 10.05 4.10
N LEU A 48 -11.70 9.30 3.19
CA LEU A 48 -11.25 7.94 2.82
C LEU A 48 -11.40 7.74 1.31
N GLY A 49 -10.42 7.12 0.66
CA GLY A 49 -10.46 6.83 -0.78
C GLY A 49 -9.29 5.99 -1.26
N GLU A 50 -9.34 5.59 -2.53
CA GLU A 50 -8.31 4.77 -3.19
C GLU A 50 -7.21 5.64 -3.87
N ASN A 51 -7.28 6.98 -3.80
CA ASN A 51 -6.32 7.89 -4.42
C ASN A 51 -5.77 8.88 -3.39
N PHE A 52 -4.44 8.95 -3.27
CA PHE A 52 -3.74 9.81 -2.32
C PHE A 52 -4.05 11.30 -2.54
N ASP A 53 -3.95 11.78 -3.78
CA ASP A 53 -4.13 13.21 -4.08
C ASP A 53 -5.57 13.66 -3.84
N ALA A 54 -6.54 12.80 -4.18
CA ALA A 54 -7.95 13.06 -3.92
C ALA A 54 -8.22 13.18 -2.40
N VAL A 55 -7.68 12.28 -1.57
CA VAL A 55 -7.83 12.34 -0.12
C VAL A 55 -7.05 13.53 0.46
N SER A 56 -5.85 13.78 -0.02
CA SER A 56 -5.00 14.88 0.43
C SER A 56 -5.62 16.25 0.16
N SER A 57 -6.29 16.43 -0.98
CA SER A 57 -6.89 17.70 -1.40
C SER A 57 -8.37 17.84 -1.04
N ALA A 58 -9.02 16.79 -0.55
CA ALA A 58 -10.44 16.81 -0.23
C ALA A 58 -10.79 17.90 0.79
N VAL A 59 -11.91 18.59 0.55
CA VAL A 59 -12.46 19.64 1.42
C VAL A 59 -13.82 19.28 2.01
N THR A 60 -14.47 18.24 1.49
CA THR A 60 -15.73 17.70 2.00
C THR A 60 -15.50 16.28 2.49
N GLY A 61 -15.75 16.01 3.76
CA GLY A 61 -15.54 14.72 4.41
C GLY A 61 -16.72 14.32 5.29
N ILE A 62 -16.55 13.25 6.05
CA ILE A 62 -17.54 12.69 6.97
C ILE A 62 -17.30 13.32 8.35
N ALA A 63 -18.28 14.06 8.85
CA ALA A 63 -18.21 14.63 10.20
C ALA A 63 -18.50 13.55 11.26
N LEU A 64 -17.64 13.45 12.28
CA LEU A 64 -17.67 12.46 13.33
C LEU A 64 -17.50 13.11 14.70
N GLY A 65 -18.26 12.62 15.68
CA GLY A 65 -18.10 12.98 17.10
C GLY A 65 -17.24 11.99 17.90
N ALA A 66 -16.82 10.90 17.28
CA ALA A 66 -15.96 9.89 17.91
C ALA A 66 -14.70 9.67 17.07
N ALA A 67 -13.57 9.41 17.73
CA ALA A 67 -12.29 9.15 17.09
C ALA A 67 -12.21 7.73 16.47
N SER A 68 -13.26 7.33 15.76
CA SER A 68 -13.29 6.08 15.02
C SER A 68 -14.36 6.09 13.93
N TYR A 69 -14.14 5.25 12.91
CA TYR A 69 -15.05 5.10 11.77
C TYR A 69 -15.01 3.67 11.22
N THR A 70 -16.17 3.12 10.86
CA THR A 70 -16.27 1.83 10.17
C THR A 70 -16.83 2.07 8.76
N PRO A 71 -16.00 1.97 7.72
CA PRO A 71 -16.41 2.31 6.36
C PRO A 71 -17.40 1.31 5.72
N GLY A 72 -17.64 0.16 6.36
CA GLY A 72 -18.29 -0.99 5.75
C GLY A 72 -17.29 -1.86 4.99
N PRO A 73 -17.71 -2.96 4.35
CA PRO A 73 -16.80 -3.86 3.66
C PRO A 73 -16.04 -3.13 2.55
N LEU A 74 -14.71 -3.16 2.64
CA LEU A 74 -13.81 -2.63 1.63
C LEU A 74 -13.49 -3.70 0.58
N LYS A 75 -12.94 -3.29 -0.57
CA LYS A 75 -12.47 -4.24 -1.59
C LYS A 75 -11.19 -4.91 -1.15
N PHE A 76 -10.99 -6.15 -1.56
CA PHE A 76 -9.75 -6.90 -1.36
C PHE A 76 -8.60 -6.35 -2.21
N ALA A 77 -7.36 -6.55 -1.74
CA ALA A 77 -6.12 -6.20 -2.43
C ALA A 77 -6.05 -4.73 -2.88
N LYS A 78 -6.62 -3.81 -2.12
CA LYS A 78 -6.63 -2.38 -2.41
C LYS A 78 -5.89 -1.60 -1.34
N THR A 79 -5.14 -0.58 -1.79
CA THR A 79 -4.59 0.43 -0.90
C THR A 79 -5.63 1.55 -0.73
N TYR A 80 -5.94 1.84 0.50
CA TYR A 80 -6.80 2.95 0.91
C TYR A 80 -5.95 4.03 1.57
N TYR A 81 -6.28 5.27 1.27
CA TYR A 81 -5.72 6.47 1.89
C TYR A 81 -6.79 7.11 2.75
N TRP A 82 -6.41 7.63 3.91
CA TRP A 82 -7.34 8.30 4.78
C TRP A 82 -6.68 9.41 5.58
N ARG A 83 -7.45 10.41 5.95
CA ARG A 83 -7.02 11.59 6.70
C ARG A 83 -8.12 12.00 7.65
N VAL A 84 -7.74 12.55 8.79
CA VAL A 84 -8.66 13.12 9.76
C VAL A 84 -8.24 14.55 10.07
N ASP A 85 -9.13 15.49 9.80
CA ASP A 85 -8.96 16.88 10.17
C ASP A 85 -9.68 17.11 11.52
N GLU A 86 -9.00 17.76 12.46
CA GLU A 86 -9.47 17.98 13.82
C GLU A 86 -9.97 19.40 14.01
N PHE A 87 -11.17 19.57 14.57
CA PHE A 87 -11.71 20.89 14.95
C PHE A 87 -11.69 21.06 16.45
N ASP A 88 -10.99 22.08 16.97
CA ASP A 88 -10.83 22.36 18.40
C ASP A 88 -11.91 23.30 18.99
N GLY A 89 -12.83 23.77 18.15
CA GLY A 89 -13.87 24.75 18.49
C GLY A 89 -13.55 26.17 18.00
N ALA A 90 -12.33 26.43 17.54
CA ALA A 90 -11.87 27.71 16.99
C ALA A 90 -11.27 27.54 15.58
N ALA A 91 -10.49 26.48 15.35
CA ALA A 91 -9.81 26.22 14.08
C ALA A 91 -9.87 24.74 13.69
N THR A 92 -9.70 24.48 12.40
CA THR A 92 -9.53 23.13 11.86
C THR A 92 -8.05 22.86 11.57
N HIS A 93 -7.53 21.80 12.15
CA HIS A 93 -6.15 21.34 11.98
C HIS A 93 -6.14 20.18 11.00
N LYS A 94 -5.61 20.41 9.80
CA LYS A 94 -5.51 19.39 8.76
C LYS A 94 -4.58 18.26 9.19
N GLY A 95 -5.06 17.01 9.09
CA GLY A 95 -4.31 15.81 9.42
C GLY A 95 -3.31 15.38 8.35
N ASP A 96 -2.48 14.41 8.72
CA ASP A 96 -1.63 13.69 7.76
C ASP A 96 -2.48 12.67 6.99
N VAL A 97 -2.07 12.35 5.77
CA VAL A 97 -2.67 11.26 5.01
C VAL A 97 -1.97 9.96 5.40
N TRP A 98 -2.74 9.01 5.91
CA TRP A 98 -2.31 7.66 6.22
C TRP A 98 -2.79 6.69 5.14
N SER A 99 -2.19 5.50 5.10
CA SER A 99 -2.58 4.45 4.18
C SER A 99 -2.61 3.08 4.85
N PHE A 100 -3.37 2.17 4.27
CA PHE A 100 -3.30 0.74 4.56
C PHE A 100 -3.69 -0.06 3.32
N THR A 101 -3.27 -1.32 3.25
CA THR A 101 -3.63 -2.24 2.16
C THR A 101 -4.43 -3.40 2.72
N THR A 102 -5.58 -3.68 2.09
CA THR A 102 -6.48 -4.76 2.51
C THR A 102 -5.93 -6.13 2.15
N LEU A 103 -6.44 -7.16 2.83
CA LEU A 103 -6.16 -8.57 2.56
C LEU A 103 -6.25 -8.91 1.07
N GLY A 104 -5.43 -9.86 0.61
CA GLY A 104 -5.41 -10.35 -0.76
C GLY A 104 -4.32 -9.73 -1.62
N ALA A 105 -3.70 -8.64 -1.21
CA ALA A 105 -2.57 -8.07 -1.94
C ALA A 105 -1.31 -8.94 -1.81
N VAL A 106 -0.56 -9.01 -2.89
CA VAL A 106 0.80 -9.54 -2.93
C VAL A 106 1.76 -8.59 -2.20
N GLY A 107 2.71 -9.13 -1.46
CA GLY A 107 3.65 -8.32 -0.68
C GLY A 107 5.11 -8.79 -0.76
N ASN A 108 6.00 -8.10 -0.03
CA ASN A 108 7.41 -8.46 0.18
C ASN A 108 8.18 -8.75 -1.12
N PRO A 109 8.18 -7.83 -2.11
CA PRO A 109 8.89 -8.04 -3.38
C PRO A 109 10.39 -8.17 -3.15
N LYS A 110 11.03 -9.10 -3.85
CA LYS A 110 12.48 -9.17 -3.98
C LYS A 110 12.82 -9.27 -5.47
N PRO A 111 13.66 -8.37 -6.01
CA PRO A 111 14.27 -7.21 -5.33
C PRO A 111 13.23 -6.31 -4.67
N ALA A 112 13.65 -5.61 -3.59
CA ALA A 112 12.77 -4.65 -2.92
C ALA A 112 12.34 -3.53 -3.89
N ASP A 113 11.17 -2.95 -3.68
CA ASP A 113 10.70 -1.83 -4.51
C ASP A 113 11.70 -0.66 -4.43
N GLY A 114 12.17 -0.20 -5.61
CA GLY A 114 13.19 0.83 -5.74
C GLY A 114 14.63 0.34 -5.55
N ALA A 115 14.87 -0.96 -5.45
CA ALA A 115 16.24 -1.50 -5.28
C ALA A 115 17.16 -1.09 -6.44
N ALA A 116 18.41 -0.72 -6.11
CA ALA A 116 19.48 -0.45 -7.07
C ALA A 116 20.51 -1.58 -7.05
N ASP A 117 21.44 -1.55 -8.01
CA ASP A 117 22.58 -2.47 -8.13
C ASP A 117 22.18 -3.96 -8.17
N VAL A 118 21.02 -4.23 -8.73
CA VAL A 118 20.50 -5.59 -8.88
C VAL A 118 21.26 -6.34 -9.98
N LYS A 119 21.64 -7.59 -9.74
CA LYS A 119 22.31 -8.43 -10.74
C LYS A 119 21.45 -8.57 -12.01
N GLN A 120 22.07 -8.77 -13.17
CA GLN A 120 21.36 -9.00 -14.44
C GLN A 120 20.51 -10.29 -14.46
N THR A 121 20.75 -11.21 -13.56
CA THR A 121 20.00 -12.47 -13.44
C THR A 121 19.33 -12.55 -12.06
N PRO A 122 18.39 -11.64 -11.76
CA PRO A 122 17.68 -11.70 -10.49
C PRO A 122 16.71 -12.88 -10.49
N VAL A 123 16.35 -13.34 -9.30
CA VAL A 123 15.12 -14.12 -9.10
C VAL A 123 14.13 -13.18 -8.43
N LEU A 124 13.04 -12.88 -9.13
CA LEU A 124 11.94 -12.13 -8.56
C LEU A 124 11.17 -13.05 -7.63
N THR A 125 10.95 -12.65 -6.39
CA THR A 125 10.12 -13.39 -5.43
C THR A 125 9.15 -12.45 -4.72
N TRP A 126 8.06 -13.01 -4.22
CA TRP A 126 7.02 -12.27 -3.52
C TRP A 126 6.36 -13.14 -2.45
N THR A 127 5.57 -12.54 -1.59
CA THR A 127 4.68 -13.26 -0.69
C THR A 127 3.28 -13.24 -1.28
N ALA A 128 2.68 -14.42 -1.43
CA ALA A 128 1.31 -14.55 -1.91
C ALA A 128 0.33 -13.79 -1.02
N GLY A 129 -0.63 -13.13 -1.64
CA GLY A 129 -1.79 -12.59 -0.94
C GLY A 129 -2.66 -13.68 -0.35
N ALA A 130 -3.44 -13.34 0.67
CA ALA A 130 -4.47 -14.23 1.18
C ALA A 130 -5.44 -14.59 0.03
N TYR A 131 -5.87 -15.83 -0.04
CA TYR A 131 -6.78 -16.36 -1.07
C TYR A 131 -6.20 -16.52 -2.49
N ALA A 132 -4.92 -16.25 -2.73
CA ALA A 132 -4.29 -16.50 -4.01
C ALA A 132 -4.37 -18.02 -4.37
N ALA A 133 -4.78 -18.31 -5.59
CA ALA A 133 -4.72 -19.65 -6.18
C ALA A 133 -3.56 -19.75 -7.18
N SER A 134 -3.27 -18.65 -7.88
CA SER A 134 -2.15 -18.50 -8.80
C SER A 134 -1.77 -17.03 -8.95
N HIS A 135 -0.65 -16.77 -9.60
CA HIS A 135 -0.03 -15.48 -9.78
C HIS A 135 0.22 -15.21 -11.26
N GLU A 136 -0.06 -14.00 -11.72
CA GLU A 136 0.32 -13.54 -13.05
C GLU A 136 1.50 -12.59 -12.93
N VAL A 137 2.59 -12.91 -13.60
CA VAL A 137 3.84 -12.15 -13.55
C VAL A 137 3.95 -11.23 -14.75
N TYR A 138 4.15 -9.94 -14.48
CA TYR A 138 4.38 -8.90 -15.48
C TYR A 138 5.73 -8.22 -15.23
N LEU A 139 6.51 -8.01 -16.31
CA LEU A 139 7.83 -7.38 -16.24
C LEU A 139 8.11 -6.61 -17.53
N GLY A 140 8.64 -5.39 -17.41
CA GLY A 140 9.00 -4.53 -18.54
C GLY A 140 9.87 -3.36 -18.12
N THR A 141 10.22 -2.51 -19.07
CA THR A 141 11.04 -1.29 -18.83
C THR A 141 10.23 0.00 -18.82
N ASN A 142 8.91 -0.09 -19.00
CA ASN A 142 8.02 1.06 -18.94
C ASN A 142 6.96 0.82 -17.86
N ALA A 143 6.88 1.74 -16.89
CA ALA A 143 5.99 1.62 -15.74
C ALA A 143 4.51 1.58 -16.14
N ASP A 144 4.11 2.41 -17.10
CA ASP A 144 2.70 2.50 -17.53
C ASP A 144 2.31 1.29 -18.36
N ALA A 145 3.22 0.76 -19.20
CA ALA A 145 3.00 -0.48 -19.92
C ALA A 145 2.76 -1.64 -18.93
N VAL A 146 3.60 -1.77 -17.89
CA VAL A 146 3.42 -2.80 -16.85
C VAL A 146 2.13 -2.57 -16.04
N ARG A 147 1.80 -1.30 -15.71
CA ARG A 147 0.58 -0.97 -14.97
C ARG A 147 -0.68 -1.36 -15.71
N ASN A 148 -0.71 -1.19 -17.03
CA ASN A 148 -1.88 -1.43 -17.86
C ASN A 148 -1.83 -2.80 -18.58
N ALA A 149 -0.81 -3.62 -18.33
CA ALA A 149 -0.63 -4.90 -18.97
C ALA A 149 -1.76 -5.89 -18.66
N THR A 150 -2.06 -6.72 -19.62
CA THR A 150 -2.97 -7.87 -19.54
C THR A 150 -2.25 -9.14 -19.95
N ARG A 151 -2.87 -10.30 -19.87
CA ARG A 151 -2.28 -11.57 -20.32
C ARG A 151 -1.84 -11.59 -21.80
N THR A 152 -2.37 -10.69 -22.61
CA THR A 152 -2.02 -10.57 -24.04
C THR A 152 -0.92 -9.53 -24.29
N SER A 153 -0.49 -8.80 -23.27
CA SER A 153 0.56 -7.78 -23.38
C SER A 153 1.97 -8.42 -23.41
N PRO A 154 2.94 -7.77 -24.07
CA PRO A 154 4.34 -8.22 -24.07
C PRO A 154 4.98 -8.31 -22.66
N GLU A 155 4.46 -7.53 -21.71
CA GLU A 155 4.90 -7.50 -20.33
C GLU A 155 4.48 -8.75 -19.55
N PHE A 156 3.46 -9.50 -19.98
CA PHE A 156 3.09 -10.77 -19.36
C PHE A 156 4.20 -11.80 -19.57
N LYS A 157 4.64 -12.45 -18.50
CA LYS A 157 5.77 -13.38 -18.53
C LYS A 157 5.38 -14.81 -18.17
N ALA A 158 4.53 -15.00 -17.19
CA ALA A 158 4.18 -16.33 -16.71
C ALA A 158 2.92 -16.30 -15.84
N THR A 159 2.28 -17.47 -15.74
CA THR A 159 1.39 -17.81 -14.63
C THR A 159 2.13 -18.77 -13.71
N LYS A 160 2.06 -18.52 -12.39
CA LYS A 160 2.68 -19.31 -11.35
C LYS A 160 1.59 -19.86 -10.41
N SER A 161 1.73 -21.10 -9.99
CA SER A 161 0.83 -21.68 -9.00
C SER A 161 1.17 -21.17 -7.60
N ARG A 162 0.21 -21.17 -6.69
CA ARG A 162 0.48 -20.94 -5.27
C ARG A 162 1.51 -21.97 -4.77
N GLY A 163 2.53 -21.50 -4.04
CA GLY A 163 3.69 -22.27 -3.62
C GLY A 163 4.90 -22.13 -4.52
N ASP A 164 4.75 -21.46 -5.69
CA ASP A 164 5.86 -21.10 -6.60
C ASP A 164 5.90 -19.57 -6.79
N GLU A 165 6.08 -18.85 -5.69
CA GLU A 165 6.14 -17.39 -5.66
C GLU A 165 7.53 -16.90 -6.12
N SER A 166 7.94 -17.36 -7.33
CA SER A 166 9.22 -17.00 -7.92
C SER A 166 9.18 -16.92 -9.46
N TYR A 167 9.99 -16.01 -10.02
CA TYR A 167 10.21 -15.91 -11.45
C TYR A 167 11.65 -15.47 -11.74
N ALA A 168 12.36 -16.25 -12.55
CA ALA A 168 13.69 -15.91 -13.03
C ALA A 168 13.59 -15.40 -14.48
N PRO A 169 13.72 -14.09 -14.75
CA PRO A 169 13.77 -13.58 -16.11
C PRO A 169 15.04 -14.03 -16.83
N ALA A 170 15.04 -13.96 -18.16
CA ALA A 170 16.28 -14.03 -18.93
C ALA A 170 17.25 -12.92 -18.48
N LYS A 171 18.52 -13.02 -18.90
CA LYS A 171 19.54 -12.02 -18.58
C LYS A 171 19.07 -10.63 -19.00
N LEU A 172 19.01 -9.72 -18.02
CA LEU A 172 18.56 -8.34 -18.17
C LEU A 172 19.69 -7.43 -18.68
N ALA A 173 19.35 -6.26 -19.21
CA ALA A 173 20.32 -5.24 -19.59
C ALA A 173 20.97 -4.60 -18.35
N TRP A 174 22.19 -4.07 -18.49
CA TRP A 174 22.87 -3.26 -17.49
C TRP A 174 22.20 -1.88 -17.33
N THR A 175 22.35 -1.25 -16.17
CA THR A 175 21.98 0.15 -15.89
C THR A 175 20.54 0.46 -16.35
N THR A 176 19.64 -0.51 -16.21
CA THR A 176 18.27 -0.41 -16.71
C THR A 176 17.27 -0.56 -15.58
N THR A 177 16.32 0.36 -15.50
CA THR A 177 15.19 0.24 -14.56
C THR A 177 14.13 -0.69 -15.15
N TYR A 178 13.78 -1.70 -14.40
CA TYR A 178 12.71 -2.63 -14.67
C TYR A 178 11.55 -2.38 -13.72
N TYR A 179 10.34 -2.50 -14.24
CA TYR A 179 9.10 -2.45 -13.51
C TYR A 179 8.44 -3.82 -13.56
N TRP A 180 7.85 -4.23 -12.47
CA TRP A 180 7.19 -5.52 -12.42
C TRP A 180 5.98 -5.49 -11.48
N ARG A 181 5.04 -6.37 -11.75
CA ARG A 181 3.78 -6.48 -11.03
C ARG A 181 3.37 -7.95 -10.94
N ILE A 182 2.77 -8.32 -9.85
CA ILE A 182 2.13 -9.62 -9.67
C ILE A 182 0.64 -9.40 -9.46
N ASP A 183 -0.18 -10.02 -10.30
CA ASP A 183 -1.63 -10.04 -10.10
C ASP A 183 -2.03 -11.38 -9.46
N GLU A 184 -2.82 -11.29 -8.41
CA GLU A 184 -3.29 -12.46 -7.67
C GLU A 184 -4.60 -12.98 -8.26
N VAL A 185 -4.57 -14.21 -8.77
CA VAL A 185 -5.76 -14.90 -9.22
C VAL A 185 -6.33 -15.71 -8.07
N ASN A 186 -7.61 -15.56 -7.77
CA ASN A 186 -8.33 -16.35 -6.78
C ASN A 186 -9.59 -16.96 -7.39
N ASN A 187 -10.11 -18.01 -6.76
CA ASN A 187 -11.27 -18.77 -7.26
C ASN A 187 -12.57 -18.46 -6.50
N VAL A 188 -12.53 -17.48 -5.58
CA VAL A 188 -13.66 -17.22 -4.66
C VAL A 188 -14.23 -15.80 -4.78
N ASN A 189 -13.54 -14.89 -5.43
CA ASN A 189 -13.98 -13.50 -5.56
C ASN A 189 -14.17 -13.13 -7.04
N PRO A 190 -15.32 -12.56 -7.45
CA PRO A 190 -15.58 -12.17 -8.84
C PRO A 190 -14.65 -11.07 -9.37
N ASP A 191 -14.02 -10.28 -8.50
CA ASP A 191 -13.07 -9.22 -8.89
C ASP A 191 -11.65 -9.76 -9.19
N SER A 192 -11.48 -11.08 -9.27
CA SER A 192 -10.22 -11.73 -9.69
C SER A 192 -9.94 -11.50 -11.20
N PRO A 193 -8.67 -11.25 -11.61
CA PRO A 193 -7.48 -11.14 -10.76
C PRO A 193 -7.41 -9.81 -10.01
N TRP A 194 -6.84 -9.84 -8.80
CA TRP A 194 -6.51 -8.62 -8.07
C TRP A 194 -5.19 -8.04 -8.56
N VAL A 195 -5.29 -6.91 -9.24
CA VAL A 195 -4.13 -6.22 -9.82
C VAL A 195 -3.23 -5.70 -8.73
N GLY A 196 -1.97 -6.13 -8.77
CA GLY A 196 -0.97 -5.75 -7.78
C GLY A 196 -0.36 -4.36 -8.02
N LYS A 197 0.40 -3.90 -7.03
CA LYS A 197 1.22 -2.68 -7.13
C LYS A 197 2.35 -2.91 -8.13
N VAL A 198 2.70 -1.89 -8.91
CA VAL A 198 3.91 -1.90 -9.74
C VAL A 198 5.11 -1.58 -8.85
N TRP A 199 6.08 -2.49 -8.80
CA TRP A 199 7.38 -2.32 -8.17
C TRP A 199 8.46 -2.05 -9.21
N SER A 200 9.60 -1.53 -8.77
CA SER A 200 10.74 -1.24 -9.63
C SER A 200 12.05 -1.73 -9.03
N PHE A 201 13.03 -1.98 -9.88
CA PHE A 201 14.43 -2.11 -9.50
C PHE A 201 15.33 -1.67 -10.65
N THR A 202 16.56 -1.28 -10.35
CA THR A 202 17.54 -0.91 -11.37
C THR A 202 18.72 -1.90 -11.32
N THR A 203 19.08 -2.44 -12.48
CA THR A 203 20.24 -3.34 -12.59
C THR A 203 21.54 -2.56 -12.38
N ALA A 204 22.55 -3.27 -11.85
CA ALA A 204 23.89 -2.74 -11.68
C ALA A 204 24.46 -2.19 -13.00
N ASP A 205 25.44 -1.30 -12.89
CA ASP A 205 26.22 -0.86 -14.03
C ASP A 205 27.24 -1.93 -14.47
N PHE A 206 27.80 -1.73 -15.63
CA PHE A 206 28.86 -2.56 -16.15
C PHE A 206 30.17 -2.16 -15.44
N ALA A 207 30.64 -3.01 -14.51
CA ALA A 207 31.95 -2.86 -13.84
C ALA A 207 33.06 -3.54 -14.62
#